data_692312de14cbe3f54ef92dbc87763c18
#
_entry.id   692312de14cbe3f54ef92dbc87763c18
#
_cell.length_a   1.000
_cell.length_b   1.000
_cell.length_c   1.000
_cell.angle_alpha   90.00
_cell.angle_beta   90.00
_cell.angle_gamma   90.00
#
_symmetry.space_group_name_H-M   'P 1'
#
loop_
_entity.id
_entity.type
_entity.pdbx_description
1 polymer ?
#
loop_
_entity_poly.entity_id
_entity_poly.type
_entity_poly.pdbx_seq_one_letter_code
_entity_poly.pdbx_strand_id
1 'polypeptide(L)'
;MDRQEVLAKIADAAVEVLGVERELVTENANFKDDLDADSLDLVEFVMAVEEQFDVSIPEEKLEGIGTVGQAADMVIAAQESPAPSAAESGTSA
;
A
#
# COMPACT_ATOMS: atom_id res chain seq x y z
N MET A 1 5.00 -9.76 -10.43
CA MET A 1 5.93 -8.76 -9.88
C MET A 1 6.55 -9.30 -8.60
N ASP A 2 7.86 -9.17 -8.49
CA ASP A 2 8.56 -9.66 -7.30
C ASP A 2 8.22 -8.84 -6.07
N ARG A 3 8.31 -9.49 -4.91
CA ARG A 3 8.10 -8.78 -3.66
C ARG A 3 9.07 -7.60 -3.53
N GLN A 4 10.31 -7.76 -4.00
CA GLN A 4 11.27 -6.67 -3.93
C GLN A 4 10.89 -5.50 -4.80
N GLU A 5 10.31 -5.76 -5.96
CA GLU A 5 9.81 -4.69 -6.81
C GLU A 5 8.64 -3.98 -6.14
N VAL A 6 7.77 -4.75 -5.51
CA VAL A 6 6.64 -4.18 -4.78
C VAL A 6 7.15 -3.28 -3.66
N LEU A 7 8.12 -3.77 -2.91
CA LEU A 7 8.70 -2.99 -1.81
C LEU A 7 9.36 -1.72 -2.32
N ALA A 8 10.06 -1.80 -3.44
CA ALA A 8 10.72 -0.62 -4.02
C ALA A 8 9.70 0.43 -4.43
N LYS A 9 8.62 0.01 -5.04
CA LYS A 9 7.58 0.95 -5.46
C LYS A 9 6.84 1.54 -4.27
N ILE A 10 6.62 0.72 -3.24
CA ILE A 10 6.03 1.21 -2.01
C ILE A 10 6.94 2.25 -1.37
N ALA A 11 8.25 1.98 -1.37
CA ALA A 11 9.21 2.94 -0.84
C ALA A 11 9.15 4.26 -1.61
N ASP A 12 9.07 4.19 -2.93
CA ASP A 12 8.94 5.40 -3.74
C ASP A 12 7.69 6.18 -3.37
N ALA A 13 6.57 5.49 -3.21
CA ALA A 13 5.32 6.15 -2.84
C ALA A 13 5.43 6.78 -1.44
N ALA A 14 6.07 6.08 -0.51
CA ALA A 14 6.24 6.61 0.84
C ALA A 14 7.09 7.88 0.84
N VAL A 15 8.18 7.87 0.09
CA VAL A 15 9.04 9.05 -0.02
C VAL A 15 8.25 10.22 -0.59
N GLU A 16 7.45 9.96 -1.60
CA GLU A 16 6.72 11.01 -2.29
C GLU A 16 5.57 11.57 -1.45
N VAL A 17 4.82 10.69 -0.82
CA VAL A 17 3.60 11.08 -0.09
C VAL A 17 3.92 11.49 1.34
N LEU A 18 4.77 10.73 2.01
CA LEU A 18 5.06 10.95 3.43
C LEU A 18 6.24 11.89 3.65
N GLY A 19 7.04 12.10 2.61
CA GLY A 19 8.19 12.98 2.72
C GLY A 19 9.31 12.42 3.59
N VAL A 20 9.38 11.10 3.71
CA VAL A 20 10.40 10.45 4.51
C VAL A 20 11.59 10.05 3.66
N GLU A 21 12.73 9.80 4.30
CA GLU A 21 13.90 9.35 3.57
C GLU A 21 13.75 7.89 3.18
N ARG A 22 14.17 7.58 1.96
CA ARG A 22 14.04 6.23 1.45
C ARG A 22 14.72 5.20 2.34
N GLU A 23 15.81 5.58 2.98
CA GLU A 23 16.53 4.68 3.87
C GLU A 23 15.71 4.22 5.06
N LEU A 24 14.73 5.02 5.46
CA LEU A 24 13.85 4.67 6.56
C LEU A 24 12.74 3.72 6.15
N VAL A 25 12.50 3.59 4.86
CA VAL A 25 11.39 2.77 4.37
C VAL A 25 11.88 1.34 4.16
N THR A 26 12.00 0.62 5.25
CA THR A 26 12.40 -0.79 5.23
C THR A 26 11.19 -1.66 5.42
N GLU A 27 11.33 -2.94 5.17
CA GLU A 27 10.22 -3.87 5.28
C GLU A 27 9.61 -3.87 6.69
N ASN A 28 10.44 -3.71 7.70
CA ASN A 28 9.99 -3.71 9.09
C ASN A 28 9.61 -2.32 9.60
N ALA A 29 9.74 -1.30 8.77
CA ALA A 29 9.42 0.06 9.20
C ALA A 29 7.95 0.18 9.52
N ASN A 30 7.66 0.79 10.66
CA ASN A 30 6.30 1.02 11.11
C ASN A 30 5.85 2.39 10.61
N PHE A 31 4.70 2.46 9.97
CA PHE A 31 4.26 3.72 9.39
C PHE A 31 4.06 4.80 10.45
N LYS A 32 3.54 4.44 11.59
CA LYS A 32 3.29 5.43 12.64
C LYS A 32 4.54 5.74 13.45
N ASP A 33 5.26 4.71 13.85
CA ASP A 33 6.40 4.87 14.74
C ASP A 33 7.68 5.28 14.04
N ASP A 34 7.93 4.72 12.88
CA ASP A 34 9.17 4.96 12.16
C ASP A 34 9.05 6.03 11.08
N LEU A 35 7.91 6.10 10.42
CA LEU A 35 7.69 7.03 9.34
C LEU A 35 6.81 8.21 9.74
N ASP A 36 6.33 8.21 10.96
CA ASP A 36 5.54 9.31 11.53
C ASP A 36 4.32 9.65 10.67
N ALA A 37 3.69 8.63 10.13
CA ALA A 37 2.50 8.81 9.29
C ALA A 37 1.24 8.71 10.15
N ASP A 38 0.33 9.65 9.96
CA ASP A 38 -0.96 9.57 10.63
C ASP A 38 -1.99 8.92 9.71
N SER A 39 -3.24 8.88 10.13
CA SER A 39 -4.29 8.21 9.37
C SER A 39 -4.49 8.82 7.99
N LEU A 40 -4.44 10.13 7.92
CA LEU A 40 -4.62 10.83 6.64
C LEU A 40 -3.46 10.54 5.70
N ASP A 41 -2.26 10.54 6.24
CA ASP A 41 -1.07 10.21 5.45
C ASP A 41 -1.17 8.80 4.87
N LEU A 42 -1.66 7.87 5.68
CA LEU A 42 -1.82 6.49 5.22
C LEU A 42 -2.84 6.39 4.09
N VAL A 43 -3.94 7.13 4.18
CA VAL A 43 -4.94 7.13 3.13
C VAL A 43 -4.33 7.64 1.82
N GLU A 44 -3.59 8.73 1.89
CA GLU A 44 -2.96 9.28 0.70
C GLU A 44 -1.90 8.33 0.13
N PHE A 45 -1.14 7.71 1.02
CA PHE A 45 -0.14 6.74 0.63
C PHE A 45 -0.77 5.56 -0.11
N VAL A 46 -1.86 5.02 0.44
CA VAL A 46 -2.54 3.89 -0.16
C VAL A 46 -3.11 4.26 -1.52
N MET A 47 -3.65 5.47 -1.65
CA MET A 47 -4.16 5.92 -2.95
C MET A 47 -3.05 5.95 -4.00
N ALA A 48 -1.86 6.41 -3.61
CA ALA A 48 -0.73 6.42 -4.53
C ALA A 48 -0.31 5.00 -4.91
N VAL A 49 -0.33 4.10 -3.94
CA VAL A 49 -0.01 2.70 -4.19
C VAL A 49 -1.02 2.07 -5.14
N GLU A 50 -2.30 2.35 -4.92
CA GLU A 50 -3.34 1.83 -5.80
C GLU A 50 -3.12 2.26 -7.24
N GLU A 51 -2.72 3.51 -7.44
CA GLU A 51 -2.46 4.00 -8.78
C GLU A 51 -1.23 3.35 -9.40
N GLN A 52 -0.18 3.18 -8.62
CA GLN A 52 1.07 2.61 -9.13
C GLN A 52 0.92 1.16 -9.54
N PHE A 53 0.14 0.42 -8.77
CA PHE A 53 -0.01 -1.02 -8.99
C PHE A 53 -1.30 -1.39 -9.69
N ASP A 54 -2.15 -0.41 -9.92
CA ASP A 54 -3.46 -0.63 -10.55
C ASP A 54 -4.27 -1.66 -9.77
N VAL A 55 -4.31 -1.50 -8.46
CA VAL A 55 -5.05 -2.39 -7.58
C VAL A 55 -5.98 -1.56 -6.71
N SER A 56 -6.95 -2.23 -6.10
CA SER A 56 -7.89 -1.58 -5.20
C SER A 56 -7.76 -2.19 -3.82
N ILE A 57 -7.51 -1.35 -2.82
CA ILE A 57 -7.35 -1.79 -1.44
C ILE A 57 -8.46 -1.18 -0.60
N PRO A 58 -9.36 -2.00 -0.03
CA PRO A 58 -10.46 -1.48 0.78
C PRO A 58 -9.96 -0.72 2.01
N GLU A 59 -10.68 0.32 2.38
CA GLU A 59 -10.32 1.14 3.53
C GLU A 59 -10.22 0.32 4.82
N GLU A 60 -11.06 -0.67 4.97
CA GLU A 60 -11.05 -1.50 6.18
C GLU A 60 -9.73 -2.25 6.34
N LYS A 61 -9.02 -2.48 5.26
CA LYS A 61 -7.72 -3.14 5.32
C LYS A 61 -6.61 -2.19 5.73
N LEU A 62 -6.84 -0.90 5.64
CA LEU A 62 -5.85 0.09 6.06
C LEU A 62 -5.53 -0.02 7.53
N GLU A 63 -6.52 -0.37 8.33
CA GLU A 63 -6.32 -0.51 9.76
C GLU A 63 -5.38 -1.64 10.11
N GLY A 64 -5.26 -2.62 9.23
CA GLY A 64 -4.36 -3.73 9.44
C GLY A 64 -2.94 -3.47 8.97
N ILE A 65 -2.69 -2.33 8.34
CA ILE A 65 -1.36 -2.01 7.86
C ILE A 65 -0.58 -1.32 8.96
N GLY A 66 0.41 -2.01 9.49
CA GLY A 66 1.29 -1.42 10.50
C GLY A 66 2.68 -1.17 9.96
N THR A 67 3.16 -2.03 9.07
CA THR A 67 4.51 -1.94 8.53
C THR A 67 4.50 -1.91 7.02
N VAL A 68 5.64 -1.51 6.46
CA VAL A 68 5.84 -1.48 5.02
C VAL A 68 5.67 -2.89 4.43
N GLY A 69 6.17 -3.90 5.13
CA GLY A 69 6.03 -5.29 4.69
C GLY A 69 4.59 -5.73 4.59
N GLN A 70 3.77 -5.31 5.54
CA GLN A 70 2.34 -5.62 5.51
C GLN A 70 1.66 -4.96 4.33
N ALA A 71 2.06 -3.74 4.01
CA ALA A 71 1.53 -3.06 2.83
C ALA A 71 1.91 -3.81 1.56
N ALA A 72 3.14 -4.30 1.50
CA ALA A 72 3.59 -5.09 0.35
C ALA A 72 2.77 -6.36 0.21
N ASP A 73 2.51 -7.05 1.32
CA ASP A 73 1.71 -8.27 1.29
C ASP A 73 0.30 -7.99 0.77
N MET A 74 -0.28 -6.87 1.19
CA MET A 74 -1.60 -6.49 0.72
C MET A 74 -1.63 -6.22 -0.78
N VAL A 75 -0.61 -5.54 -1.29
CA VAL A 75 -0.52 -5.26 -2.71
C VAL A 75 -0.41 -6.56 -3.50
N ILE A 76 0.45 -7.47 -3.04
CA ILE A 76 0.64 -8.74 -3.71
C ILE A 76 -0.66 -9.53 -3.72
N ALA A 77 -1.36 -9.56 -2.59
CA ALA A 77 -2.63 -10.26 -2.50
C ALA A 77 -3.67 -9.64 -3.45
N ALA A 78 -3.67 -8.32 -3.55
CA ALA A 78 -4.61 -7.63 -4.45
C ALA A 78 -4.30 -7.93 -5.91
N GLN A 79 -3.02 -8.11 -6.25
CA GLN A 79 -2.64 -8.45 -7.61
C GLN A 79 -2.99 -9.89 -7.96
N GLU A 80 -2.87 -10.78 -6.99
CA GLU A 80 -3.15 -12.20 -7.22
C GLU A 80 -4.63 -12.52 -7.21
N SER A 81 -5.39 -11.73 -6.45
CA SER A 81 -6.84 -11.86 -6.37
C SER A 81 -7.45 -10.53 -6.73
N PRO A 82 -7.47 -10.18 -8.01
CA PRO A 82 -8.05 -8.89 -8.40
C PRO A 82 -9.47 -8.82 -7.91
N ALA A 83 -9.80 -7.69 -7.33
CA ALA A 83 -11.10 -7.51 -6.73
C ALA A 83 -12.20 -7.84 -7.73
N PRO A 84 -13.10 -8.52 -7.30
CA PRO A 84 -14.23 -8.91 -8.14
C PRO A 84 -14.99 -7.70 -8.67
N SER A 85 -14.14 -7.56 -8.22
CA SER A 85 -14.56 -6.89 -8.23
C SER A 85 -15.06 -6.36 -8.49
N ALA A 86 -14.89 -6.47 -8.72
CA ALA A 86 -15.17 -6.12 -8.88
C ALA A 86 -15.96 -6.25 -9.24
N ALA A 87 -16.01 -6.77 -9.13
CA ALA A 87 -16.51 -6.81 -9.44
C ALA A 87 -17.35 -6.73 -9.69
N GLU A 88 -17.35 -6.78 -9.30
CA GLU A 88 -17.87 -6.50 -9.44
C GLU A 88 -18.51 -6.27 -9.84
N SER A 89 -18.55 -6.37 -9.81
CA SER A 89 -18.98 -5.97 -10.11
C SER A 89 -19.69 -5.94 -10.59
N GLY A 90 -19.79 -6.10 -10.58
CA GLY A 90 -20.21 -5.88 -10.95
C GLY A 90 -21.03 -5.97 -11.38
N THR A 91 -20.88 -6.12 -11.30
CA THR A 91 -21.39 -6.02 -11.63
C THR A 91 -22.15 -6.01 -12.02
N SER A 92 -22.21 -6.10 -12.06
CA SER A 92 -22.59 -5.92 -12.35
C SER A 92 -23.19 -5.89 -12.63
N ALA A 93 -23.39 -5.84 -12.58
CA ALA A 93 -23.63 -5.79 -12.84
C ALA A 93 -23.94 -5.91 -12.90
#